data_a38219190f3e66fd1c75a5b90ff434da
#
_entry.id   a38219190f3e66fd1c75a5b90ff434da
#
_cell.length_a   1.000
_cell.length_b   1.000
_cell.length_c   1.000
_cell.angle_alpha   90.00
_cell.angle_beta   90.00
_cell.angle_gamma   90.00
#
_symmetry.space_group_name_H-M   'P 1'
#
loop_
_entity.id
_entity.type
_entity.pdbx_description
1 polymer ?
#
loop_
_entity_poly.entity_id
_entity_poly.type
_entity_poly.pdbx_seq_one_letter_code
_entity_poly.pdbx_strand_id
1 'polypeptide(L)' 'MIRYKLKCDNCKKSFDSWFSSSSEFENLKNKKFLNCHFCGSKKIDKNLMAPN' A
#
# COMPACT_ATOMS: atom_id res chain seq x y z
N MET A 1 15.92 0.67 3.15
CA MET A 1 14.60 0.41 2.57
C MET A 1 13.55 0.26 3.67
N ILE A 2 12.33 0.63 3.36
CA ILE A 2 11.24 0.65 4.33
C ILE A 2 10.17 -0.32 3.89
N ARG A 3 9.67 -1.10 4.83
CA ARG A 3 8.57 -2.01 4.54
C ARG A 3 7.28 -1.45 5.11
N TYR A 4 6.29 -1.30 4.26
CA TYR A 4 4.97 -0.86 4.66
C TYR A 4 3.99 -1.99 4.49
N LYS A 5 3.06 -2.10 5.43
CA LYS A 5 1.95 -3.02 5.31
C LYS A 5 0.81 -2.29 4.61
N LEU A 6 0.39 -2.84 3.49
CA LEU A 6 -0.65 -2.24 2.67
C LEU A 6 -1.89 -3.11 2.70
N LYS A 7 -3.02 -2.48 2.47
CA LYS A 7 -4.29 -3.19 2.44
C LYS A 7 -5.09 -2.73 1.25
N CYS A 8 -5.66 -3.69 0.54
CA CYS A 8 -6.54 -3.40 -0.57
C CYS A 8 -7.95 -3.16 -0.04
N ASP A 9 -8.57 -2.08 -0.51
CA ASP A 9 -9.93 -1.76 -0.08
C ASP A 9 -10.97 -2.56 -0.83
N ASN A 10 -10.58 -3.15 -1.96
CA ASN A 10 -11.50 -3.88 -2.81
C ASN A 10 -11.66 -5.33 -2.36
N CYS A 11 -10.56 -6.04 -2.25
CA CYS A 11 -10.59 -7.44 -1.84
C CYS A 11 -10.29 -7.65 -0.38
N LYS A 12 -9.96 -6.59 0.35
CA LYS A 12 -9.72 -6.63 1.79
C LYS A 12 -8.52 -7.50 2.18
N LYS A 13 -7.58 -7.66 1.28
CA LYS A 13 -6.37 -8.41 1.58
C LYS A 13 -5.22 -7.48 1.86
N SER A 14 -4.34 -7.87 2.77
CA SER A 14 -3.17 -7.09 3.13
C SER A 14 -1.91 -7.77 2.64
N PHE A 15 -0.90 -6.96 2.37
CA PHE A 15 0.39 -7.47 1.91
C PHE A 15 1.47 -6.46 2.25
N ASP A 16 2.71 -6.92 2.27
CA ASP A 16 3.84 -6.06 2.55
C ASP A 16 4.50 -5.61 1.26
N SER A 17 5.03 -4.40 1.29
CA SER A 17 5.72 -3.88 0.12
C SER A 17 6.93 -3.06 0.58
N TRP A 18 7.98 -3.07 -0.21
CA TRP A 18 9.22 -2.37 0.10
C TRP A 18 9.31 -1.08 -0.69
N PHE A 19 9.80 -0.04 -0.04
CA PHE A 19 9.98 1.27 -0.66
C PHE A 19 11.32 1.85 -0.22
N SER A 20 11.88 2.69 -1.08
CA SER A 20 13.15 3.36 -0.74
C SER A 20 12.95 4.36 0.38
N SER A 21 11.81 5.06 0.37
CA SER A 21 11.51 6.05 1.39
C SER A 21 10.00 6.29 1.40
N SER A 22 9.56 7.03 2.40
CA SER A 22 8.14 7.37 2.49
C SER A 22 7.71 8.25 1.31
N SER A 23 8.62 9.09 0.82
CA SER A 23 8.31 9.90 -0.37
C SER A 23 8.00 9.01 -1.57
N GLU A 24 8.76 7.95 -1.74
CA GLU A 24 8.51 7.04 -2.84
C GLU A 24 7.15 6.37 -2.71
N PHE A 25 6.79 5.97 -1.50
CA PHE A 25 5.46 5.40 -1.28
C PHE A 25 4.37 6.37 -1.68
N GLU A 26 4.50 7.63 -1.27
CA GLU A 26 3.49 8.62 -1.61
C GLU A 26 3.44 8.90 -3.10
N ASN A 27 4.61 8.95 -3.74
CA ASN A 27 4.66 9.14 -5.19
C ASN A 27 3.94 8.02 -5.92
N LEU A 28 4.22 6.80 -5.55
CA LEU A 28 3.57 5.65 -6.18
C LEU A 28 2.08 5.65 -5.92
N LYS A 29 1.68 6.03 -4.71
CA LYS A 29 0.27 6.09 -4.37
C LYS A 29 -0.44 7.17 -5.19
N ASN A 30 0.17 8.35 -5.28
CA ASN A 30 -0.42 9.47 -6.02
C ASN A 30 -0.50 9.18 -7.51
N LYS A 31 0.50 8.50 -8.04
CA LYS A 31 0.51 8.14 -9.46
C LYS A 31 -0.26 6.87 -9.75
N LYS A 32 -0.87 6.29 -8.73
CA LYS A 32 -1.66 5.06 -8.83
C LYS A 32 -0.85 3.90 -9.39
N PHE A 33 0.44 3.87 -9.04
CA PHE A 33 1.29 2.74 -9.39
C PHE A 33 1.15 1.60 -8.41
N LEU A 34 0.54 1.86 -7.25
CA LEU A 34 0.26 0.82 -6.28
C LEU A 34 -1.02 0.11 -6.68
N ASN A 35 -0.91 -1.17 -6.91
CA ASN A 35 -2.09 -1.97 -7.22
C ASN A 35 -2.07 -3.26 -6.43
N CYS A 36 -3.25 -3.79 -6.22
CA CYS A 36 -3.40 -5.04 -5.52
C CYS A 36 -2.85 -6.19 -6.37
N HIS A 37 -2.15 -7.11 -5.71
CA HIS A 37 -1.62 -8.28 -6.39
C HIS A 37 -2.67 -9.39 -6.53
N PHE A 38 -3.81 -9.21 -5.90
CA PHE A 38 -4.84 -10.24 -5.88
C PHE A 38 -6.00 -9.91 -6.79
N CYS A 39 -6.51 -8.69 -6.72
CA CYS A 39 -7.66 -8.28 -7.52
C CYS A 39 -7.31 -7.21 -8.55
N GLY A 40 -6.11 -6.65 -8.47
CA GLY A 40 -5.69 -5.62 -9.41
C GLY A 40 -6.28 -4.24 -9.16
N SER A 41 -6.92 -4.05 -8.03
CA SER A 41 -7.50 -2.76 -7.71
C SER A 41 -6.41 -1.76 -7.36
N LYS A 42 -6.65 -0.50 -7.65
CA LYS A 42 -5.73 0.57 -7.32
C LYS A 42 -6.06 1.22 -5.97
N LYS A 43 -7.03 0.67 -5.27
CA LYS A 43 -7.44 1.21 -3.98
C LYS A 43 -6.60 0.59 -2.87
N ILE A 44 -5.33 0.94 -2.87
CA ILE A 44 -4.37 0.44 -1.88
C ILE A 44 -4.06 1.56 -0.92
N ASP A 45 -4.02 1.23 0.36
CA ASP A 45 -3.68 2.20 1.38
C ASP A 45 -2.82 1.55 2.44
N LYS A 46 -2.18 2.37 3.27
CA LYS A 46 -1.39 1.86 4.37
C LYS A 46 -2.32 1.22 5.39
N ASN A 47 -2.00 0.01 5.77
CA ASN A 47 -2.74 -0.67 6.82
C ASN A 47 -2.14 -0.26 8.16
N LEU A 48 -2.55 0.89 8.63
CA LEU A 48 -2.06 1.40 9.90
C LEU A 48 -2.82 0.73 11.02
N MET A 49 -2.08 0.05 11.85
CA MET A 49 -2.66 -0.42 13.10
C MET A 49 -3.02 0.80 13.91
N ALA A 50 -4.27 0.94 14.23
CA ALA A 50 -4.69 2.08 15.01
C ALA A 50 -4.01 2.02 16.37
N PRO A 51 -3.18 2.99 16.70
CA PRO A 51 -2.61 3.03 18.05
C PRO A 51 -3.73 3.33 19.02
N ASN A 52 -3.59 2.78 20.14
CA ASN A 52 -4.59 3.06 21.17
C ASN A 52 -4.34 4.36 21.85
#